data_c760ef99139a35ad0c4b553e4f41e582
#
_entry.id   c760ef99139a35ad0c4b553e4f41e582
#
_cell.length_a   1.000
_cell.length_b   1.000
_cell.length_c   1.000
_cell.angle_alpha   90.00
_cell.angle_beta   90.00
_cell.angle_gamma   90.00
#
_symmetry.space_group_name_H-M   'P 1'
#
loop_
_entity.id
_entity.type
_entity.pdbx_description
1 polymer ?
#
loop_
_entity_poly.entity_id
_entity_poly.type
_entity_poly.pdbx_seq_one_letter_code
_entity_poly.pdbx_strand_id
1 'polypeptide(L)'
;MVITVDQPAVPAPAGPSRLGRGRKIAIWALIVVASIITLVSILTVWVERQMLDDHSWHKASAQIIKDPAVQSALATELVNELYANVDIAAELQKRLPKDFKQLADPAAAALRDPATSGVQFLLSQPRFQTLFVQASDVAHEKLVNVLENKTGFGISTGNGVVTLDVTDLLKQIGEALGVPTDALNRLPANVGQITIMKSDQLSSAQQAVRLIRILSVWLLVLVFVLYGVAIYLAHGRRRRTVAYVGWSLVVVGLLALIAKRLIGNYVLSSLVSDTYREPAQHVWLIGTAILGSIGWATVMYGLILVLAAMLAGPWRAAVALRRAIAPVINQRQEYAWGAVALVYLLLVLWGPTHALRTWWGILVIGILLAAGVYLLRKQTLVEFPNAGLEPHEHHLGARMSAAAHKVTDRAHRHEAPAAPAPARSTAEEIAWLLDLKEKGAITEDEFEQAKKHVLA
;
A
#
# COMPACT_ATOMS: atom_id res chain seq x y z
N MET A 1 55.69 51.11 -13.54
CA MET A 1 54.44 51.11 -14.30
C MET A 1 53.79 49.77 -14.04
N VAL A 2 52.88 49.63 -13.01
CA VAL A 2 52.24 48.43 -12.61
C VAL A 2 50.90 48.33 -13.40
N ILE A 3 50.80 47.41 -14.29
CA ILE A 3 49.56 47.16 -15.06
C ILE A 3 48.62 46.35 -14.16
N THR A 4 47.64 47.02 -13.56
CA THR A 4 46.50 46.38 -12.90
C THR A 4 45.59 45.77 -13.98
N VAL A 5 45.62 44.44 -14.10
CA VAL A 5 44.66 43.71 -14.92
C VAL A 5 43.33 43.68 -14.18
N ASP A 6 42.36 44.42 -14.73
CA ASP A 6 40.97 44.47 -14.26
C ASP A 6 40.34 43.09 -14.50
N GLN A 7 40.12 42.27 -13.45
CA GLN A 7 39.39 40.99 -13.55
C GLN A 7 37.94 41.32 -13.74
N PRO A 8 37.29 40.77 -14.81
CA PRO A 8 35.84 40.93 -14.99
C PRO A 8 35.10 40.34 -13.80
N ALA A 9 34.25 41.14 -13.18
CA ALA A 9 33.42 40.75 -12.03
C ALA A 9 32.57 39.50 -12.40
N VAL A 10 32.83 38.41 -11.69
CA VAL A 10 32.00 37.16 -11.81
C VAL A 10 30.57 37.52 -11.41
N PRO A 11 29.56 37.35 -12.29
CA PRO A 11 28.20 37.70 -11.94
C PRO A 11 27.75 36.85 -10.76
N ALA A 12 27.26 37.49 -9.72
CA ALA A 12 26.74 36.86 -8.51
C ALA A 12 25.68 35.81 -8.90
N PRO A 13 25.68 34.62 -8.29
CA PRO A 13 24.72 33.60 -8.60
C PRO A 13 23.31 34.13 -8.39
N ALA A 14 22.48 34.06 -9.46
CA ALA A 14 21.09 34.51 -9.44
C ALA A 14 20.37 33.83 -8.27
N GLY A 15 19.94 34.60 -7.29
CA GLY A 15 19.21 34.08 -6.12
C GLY A 15 17.98 33.31 -6.53
N PRO A 16 17.53 32.36 -5.71
CA PRO A 16 16.41 31.47 -6.06
C PRO A 16 15.18 32.30 -6.43
N SER A 17 14.73 32.17 -7.68
CA SER A 17 13.59 32.92 -8.22
C SER A 17 12.36 32.65 -7.32
N ARG A 18 11.87 33.69 -6.66
CA ARG A 18 10.65 33.61 -5.83
C ARG A 18 9.46 33.34 -6.77
N LEU A 19 8.90 32.15 -6.72
CA LEU A 19 7.66 31.84 -7.42
C LEU A 19 6.57 32.84 -7.01
N GLY A 20 5.91 33.47 -7.99
CA GLY A 20 4.79 34.37 -7.75
C GLY A 20 3.70 33.67 -6.92
N ARG A 21 2.94 34.42 -6.10
CA ARG A 21 1.85 33.88 -5.26
C ARG A 21 0.85 33.06 -6.06
N GLY A 22 0.43 33.53 -7.23
CA GLY A 22 -0.51 32.81 -8.10
C GLY A 22 0.01 31.44 -8.54
N ARG A 23 1.30 31.32 -8.89
CA ARG A 23 1.89 30.04 -9.31
C ARG A 23 1.98 29.02 -8.17
N LYS A 24 2.21 29.48 -6.93
CA LYS A 24 2.18 28.60 -5.74
C LYS A 24 0.76 28.07 -5.50
N ILE A 25 -0.24 28.96 -5.59
CA ILE A 25 -1.65 28.58 -5.42
C ILE A 25 -2.05 27.56 -6.51
N ALA A 26 -1.67 27.80 -7.77
CA ALA A 26 -1.96 26.88 -8.87
C ALA A 26 -1.35 25.49 -8.65
N ILE A 27 -0.08 25.40 -8.18
CA ILE A 27 0.57 24.12 -7.87
C ILE A 27 -0.19 23.39 -6.75
N TRP A 28 -0.56 24.08 -5.67
CA TRP A 28 -1.31 23.48 -4.58
C TRP A 28 -2.71 23.03 -5.01
N ALA A 29 -3.43 23.86 -5.79
CA ALA A 29 -4.72 23.52 -6.34
C ALA A 29 -4.65 22.27 -7.22
N LEU A 30 -3.65 22.18 -8.11
CA LEU A 30 -3.41 21.00 -8.93
C LEU A 30 -3.15 19.74 -8.10
N ILE A 31 -2.33 19.82 -7.03
CA ILE A 31 -2.05 18.68 -6.15
C ILE A 31 -3.32 18.24 -5.44
N VAL A 32 -4.12 19.16 -4.91
CA VAL A 32 -5.37 18.83 -4.21
C VAL A 32 -6.37 18.18 -5.16
N VAL A 33 -6.59 18.78 -6.35
CA VAL A 33 -7.49 18.22 -7.37
C VAL A 33 -7.00 16.84 -7.82
N ALA A 34 -5.69 16.68 -8.09
CA ALA A 34 -5.12 15.40 -8.46
C ALA A 34 -5.29 14.34 -7.33
N SER A 35 -5.19 14.75 -6.06
CA SER A 35 -5.41 13.86 -4.91
C SER A 35 -6.85 13.37 -4.82
N ILE A 36 -7.83 14.26 -5.03
CA ILE A 36 -9.25 13.89 -5.06
C ILE A 36 -9.51 12.91 -6.22
N ILE A 37 -9.00 13.24 -7.41
CA ILE A 37 -9.13 12.38 -8.59
C ILE A 37 -8.43 11.04 -8.36
N THR A 38 -7.29 11.00 -7.68
CA THR A 38 -6.61 9.75 -7.31
C THR A 38 -7.48 8.88 -6.41
N LEU A 39 -8.15 9.46 -5.41
CA LEU A 39 -9.06 8.71 -4.55
C LEU A 39 -10.23 8.12 -5.34
N VAL A 40 -10.84 8.92 -6.21
CA VAL A 40 -11.93 8.45 -7.10
C VAL A 40 -11.41 7.36 -8.05
N SER A 41 -10.21 7.53 -8.61
CA SER A 41 -9.57 6.53 -9.48
C SER A 41 -9.33 5.20 -8.77
N ILE A 42 -8.86 5.22 -7.50
CA ILE A 42 -8.69 4.00 -6.70
C ILE A 42 -10.01 3.23 -6.57
N LEU A 43 -11.11 3.94 -6.26
CA LEU A 43 -12.43 3.34 -6.12
C LEU A 43 -12.96 2.80 -7.46
N THR A 44 -12.80 3.58 -8.54
CA THR A 44 -13.25 3.17 -9.89
C THR A 44 -12.50 1.94 -10.38
N VAL A 45 -11.16 1.91 -10.22
CA VAL A 45 -10.33 0.75 -10.58
C VAL A 45 -10.66 -0.47 -9.72
N TRP A 46 -10.97 -0.27 -8.42
CA TRP A 46 -11.41 -1.37 -7.57
C TRP A 46 -12.73 -1.96 -8.04
N VAL A 47 -13.74 -1.13 -8.31
CA VAL A 47 -15.05 -1.60 -8.80
C VAL A 47 -14.89 -2.32 -10.15
N GLU A 48 -14.15 -1.74 -11.07
CA GLU A 48 -13.88 -2.35 -12.38
C GLU A 48 -13.24 -3.73 -12.23
N ARG A 49 -12.16 -3.83 -11.46
CA ARG A 49 -11.44 -5.09 -11.27
C ARG A 49 -12.18 -6.11 -10.42
N GLN A 50 -12.94 -5.68 -9.42
CA GLN A 50 -13.65 -6.60 -8.52
C GLN A 50 -14.97 -7.09 -9.12
N MET A 51 -15.66 -6.23 -9.89
CA MET A 51 -17.02 -6.49 -10.35
C MET A 51 -17.13 -6.83 -11.84
N LEU A 52 -16.13 -6.46 -12.67
CA LEU A 52 -16.20 -6.61 -14.13
C LEU A 52 -15.04 -7.44 -14.72
N ASP A 53 -14.08 -7.87 -13.90
CA ASP A 53 -12.96 -8.69 -14.33
C ASP A 53 -13.18 -10.16 -13.95
N ASP A 54 -13.28 -11.03 -14.95
CA ASP A 54 -13.60 -12.45 -14.79
C ASP A 54 -12.58 -13.19 -13.92
N HIS A 55 -11.28 -12.84 -14.03
CA HIS A 55 -10.25 -13.50 -13.24
C HIS A 55 -10.32 -13.14 -11.75
N SER A 56 -10.64 -11.90 -11.44
CA SER A 56 -10.83 -11.44 -10.06
C SER A 56 -12.11 -12.02 -9.46
N TRP A 57 -13.18 -12.14 -10.26
CA TRP A 57 -14.43 -12.79 -9.87
C TRP A 57 -14.20 -14.27 -9.54
N HIS A 58 -13.55 -15.00 -10.44
CA HIS A 58 -13.19 -16.41 -10.24
C HIS A 58 -12.43 -16.62 -8.91
N LYS A 59 -11.44 -15.78 -8.62
CA LYS A 59 -10.70 -15.85 -7.36
C LYS A 59 -11.57 -15.57 -6.15
N ALA A 60 -12.42 -14.56 -6.23
CA ALA A 60 -13.30 -14.18 -5.13
C ALA A 60 -14.34 -15.27 -4.85
N SER A 61 -15.02 -15.78 -5.88
CA SER A 61 -16.01 -16.86 -5.75
C SER A 61 -15.39 -18.12 -5.18
N ALA A 62 -14.17 -18.49 -5.65
CA ALA A 62 -13.46 -19.65 -5.13
C ALA A 62 -13.02 -19.48 -3.66
N GLN A 63 -12.66 -18.26 -3.23
CA GLN A 63 -12.33 -17.99 -1.83
C GLN A 63 -13.58 -18.02 -0.95
N ILE A 64 -14.68 -17.43 -1.41
CA ILE A 64 -15.95 -17.36 -0.68
C ILE A 64 -16.48 -18.76 -0.41
N ILE A 65 -16.58 -19.63 -1.44
CA ILE A 65 -17.15 -20.96 -1.25
C ILE A 65 -16.26 -21.90 -0.43
N LYS A 66 -14.95 -21.65 -0.37
CA LYS A 66 -14.00 -22.38 0.47
C LYS A 66 -13.98 -21.97 1.92
N ASP A 67 -14.56 -20.82 2.23
CA ASP A 67 -14.55 -20.27 3.58
C ASP A 67 -15.49 -21.03 4.51
N PRO A 68 -15.01 -21.59 5.65
CA PRO A 68 -15.84 -22.40 6.54
C PRO A 68 -17.00 -21.63 7.17
N ALA A 69 -16.81 -20.34 7.50
CA ALA A 69 -17.87 -19.52 8.09
C ALA A 69 -18.98 -19.24 7.06
N VAL A 70 -18.60 -19.02 5.80
CA VAL A 70 -19.56 -18.87 4.69
C VAL A 70 -20.31 -20.18 4.43
N GLN A 71 -19.60 -21.32 4.40
CA GLN A 71 -20.24 -22.64 4.23
C GLN A 71 -21.25 -22.95 5.33
N SER A 72 -20.90 -22.66 6.59
CA SER A 72 -21.78 -22.86 7.74
C SER A 72 -23.04 -21.98 7.64
N ALA A 73 -22.86 -20.69 7.29
CA ALA A 73 -23.98 -19.77 7.12
C ALA A 73 -24.91 -20.18 5.96
N LEU A 74 -24.33 -20.56 4.81
CA LEU A 74 -25.07 -21.05 3.66
C LEU A 74 -25.83 -22.34 3.98
N ALA A 75 -25.19 -23.28 4.69
CA ALA A 75 -25.84 -24.51 5.09
C ALA A 75 -27.04 -24.27 6.02
N THR A 76 -26.87 -23.36 6.99
CA THR A 76 -27.95 -22.97 7.90
C THR A 76 -29.11 -22.34 7.14
N GLU A 77 -28.81 -21.41 6.22
CA GLU A 77 -29.85 -20.72 5.44
C GLU A 77 -30.57 -21.65 4.48
N LEU A 78 -29.86 -22.53 3.77
CA LEU A 78 -30.47 -23.51 2.87
C LEU A 78 -31.40 -24.46 3.63
N VAL A 79 -31.01 -24.91 4.82
CA VAL A 79 -31.86 -25.76 5.65
C VAL A 79 -33.05 -24.98 6.19
N ASN A 80 -32.86 -23.72 6.63
CA ASN A 80 -33.94 -22.85 7.07
C ASN A 80 -34.97 -22.64 5.96
N GLU A 81 -34.50 -22.35 4.74
CA GLU A 81 -35.36 -22.13 3.57
C GLU A 81 -36.12 -23.44 3.18
N LEU A 82 -35.43 -24.59 3.28
CA LEU A 82 -36.07 -25.89 3.06
C LEU A 82 -37.20 -26.09 4.05
N TYR A 83 -36.97 -25.89 5.34
CA TYR A 83 -37.99 -26.06 6.38
C TYR A 83 -39.11 -25.02 6.33
N ALA A 84 -38.85 -23.84 5.78
CA ALA A 84 -39.86 -22.79 5.56
C ALA A 84 -40.82 -23.13 4.41
N ASN A 85 -40.30 -23.79 3.36
CA ASN A 85 -41.05 -24.05 2.14
C ASN A 85 -41.58 -25.49 2.05
N VAL A 86 -41.04 -26.43 2.86
CA VAL A 86 -41.45 -27.85 2.86
C VAL A 86 -41.80 -28.24 4.28
N ASP A 87 -43.04 -28.75 4.45
CA ASP A 87 -43.47 -29.35 5.72
C ASP A 87 -42.82 -30.73 5.89
N ILE A 88 -41.63 -30.74 6.48
CA ILE A 88 -40.83 -31.94 6.71
C ILE A 88 -41.57 -32.91 7.63
N ALA A 89 -42.33 -32.41 8.62
CA ALA A 89 -43.11 -33.24 9.52
C ALA A 89 -44.25 -33.96 8.79
N ALA A 90 -44.99 -33.25 7.93
CA ALA A 90 -46.03 -33.88 7.10
C ALA A 90 -45.46 -34.93 6.12
N GLU A 91 -44.26 -34.67 5.56
CA GLU A 91 -43.62 -35.64 4.68
C GLU A 91 -43.14 -36.90 5.43
N LEU A 92 -42.61 -36.72 6.66
CA LEU A 92 -42.29 -37.83 7.55
C LEU A 92 -43.52 -38.64 7.95
N GLN A 93 -44.66 -37.97 8.27
CA GLN A 93 -45.91 -38.65 8.60
C GLN A 93 -46.42 -39.60 7.50
N LYS A 94 -46.18 -39.26 6.23
CA LYS A 94 -46.53 -40.13 5.08
C LYS A 94 -45.70 -41.41 5.02
N ARG A 95 -44.46 -41.35 5.48
CA ARG A 95 -43.48 -42.46 5.40
C ARG A 95 -43.37 -43.27 6.68
N LEU A 96 -43.78 -42.72 7.83
CA LEU A 96 -43.71 -43.42 9.11
C LEU A 96 -44.89 -44.44 9.29
N PRO A 97 -44.63 -45.59 9.94
CA PRO A 97 -45.68 -46.50 10.38
C PRO A 97 -46.70 -45.79 11.27
N LYS A 98 -47.96 -46.31 11.29
CA LYS A 98 -49.08 -45.66 11.98
C LYS A 98 -48.80 -45.32 13.44
N ASP A 99 -48.08 -46.20 14.15
CA ASP A 99 -47.77 -46.07 15.59
C ASP A 99 -46.72 -45.00 15.87
N PHE A 100 -45.93 -44.55 14.86
CA PHE A 100 -44.86 -43.56 15.01
C PHE A 100 -45.20 -42.20 14.40
N LYS A 101 -46.40 -41.99 13.86
CA LYS A 101 -46.80 -40.73 13.22
C LYS A 101 -46.77 -39.52 14.16
N GLN A 102 -47.04 -39.73 15.45
CA GLN A 102 -46.97 -38.68 16.48
C GLN A 102 -45.54 -38.20 16.73
N LEU A 103 -44.53 -38.95 16.34
CA LEU A 103 -43.12 -38.57 16.48
C LEU A 103 -42.61 -37.76 15.28
N ALA A 104 -43.43 -37.48 14.26
CA ALA A 104 -42.98 -36.79 13.06
C ALA A 104 -42.50 -35.37 13.32
N ASP A 105 -43.21 -34.59 14.18
CA ASP A 105 -42.82 -33.25 14.55
C ASP A 105 -41.49 -33.21 15.33
N PRO A 106 -41.31 -33.97 16.43
CA PRO A 106 -40.02 -33.98 17.13
C PRO A 106 -38.91 -34.60 16.27
N ALA A 107 -39.20 -35.58 15.37
CA ALA A 107 -38.23 -36.13 14.44
C ALA A 107 -37.80 -35.09 13.40
N ALA A 108 -38.75 -34.33 12.83
CA ALA A 108 -38.42 -33.23 11.91
C ALA A 108 -37.51 -32.17 12.57
N ALA A 109 -37.86 -31.80 13.81
CA ALA A 109 -37.00 -30.85 14.58
C ALA A 109 -35.60 -31.43 14.84
N ALA A 110 -35.50 -32.72 15.21
CA ALA A 110 -34.22 -33.39 15.49
C ALA A 110 -33.35 -33.59 14.23
N LEU A 111 -33.95 -33.65 13.05
CA LEU A 111 -33.21 -33.75 11.78
C LEU A 111 -32.60 -32.45 11.30
N ARG A 112 -32.94 -31.31 11.87
CA ARG A 112 -32.48 -30.01 11.40
C ARG A 112 -30.96 -29.86 11.50
N ASP A 113 -30.35 -30.16 12.66
CA ASP A 113 -28.90 -30.04 12.89
C ASP A 113 -28.08 -31.03 12.05
N PRO A 114 -28.45 -32.35 11.97
CA PRO A 114 -27.85 -33.28 11.02
C PRO A 114 -27.97 -32.85 9.57
N ALA A 115 -29.11 -32.27 9.16
CA ALA A 115 -29.31 -31.75 7.80
C ALA A 115 -28.36 -30.59 7.53
N THR A 116 -28.23 -29.65 8.46
CA THR A 116 -27.29 -28.54 8.35
C THR A 116 -25.84 -29.03 8.23
N SER A 117 -25.45 -29.99 9.07
CA SER A 117 -24.11 -30.61 9.00
C SER A 117 -23.89 -31.35 7.68
N GLY A 118 -24.91 -32.07 7.17
CA GLY A 118 -24.86 -32.74 5.86
C GLY A 118 -24.68 -31.74 4.70
N VAL A 119 -25.44 -30.67 4.71
CA VAL A 119 -25.31 -29.61 3.69
C VAL A 119 -23.92 -28.93 3.79
N GLN A 120 -23.45 -28.63 4.98
CA GLN A 120 -22.09 -28.05 5.17
C GLN A 120 -21.01 -28.99 4.65
N PHE A 121 -21.14 -30.30 4.92
CA PHE A 121 -20.23 -31.30 4.37
C PHE A 121 -20.28 -31.35 2.84
N LEU A 122 -21.43 -31.24 2.21
CA LEU A 122 -21.57 -31.18 0.73
C LEU A 122 -20.89 -29.92 0.18
N LEU A 123 -21.11 -28.75 0.81
CA LEU A 123 -20.48 -27.47 0.41
C LEU A 123 -18.93 -27.50 0.55
N SER A 124 -18.42 -28.32 1.48
CA SER A 124 -16.97 -28.48 1.68
C SER A 124 -16.29 -29.39 0.64
N GLN A 125 -17.09 -30.21 -0.11
CA GLN A 125 -16.53 -31.14 -1.09
C GLN A 125 -15.84 -30.40 -2.25
N PRO A 126 -14.60 -30.77 -2.63
CA PRO A 126 -13.88 -30.12 -3.72
C PRO A 126 -14.64 -30.14 -5.05
N ARG A 127 -15.37 -31.21 -5.32
CA ARG A 127 -16.18 -31.34 -6.53
C ARG A 127 -17.30 -30.31 -6.56
N PHE A 128 -18.02 -30.13 -5.44
CA PHE A 128 -19.06 -29.09 -5.34
C PHE A 128 -18.49 -27.71 -5.50
N GLN A 129 -17.37 -27.40 -4.82
CA GLN A 129 -16.71 -26.10 -4.90
C GLN A 129 -16.28 -25.77 -6.33
N THR A 130 -15.74 -26.75 -7.07
CA THR A 130 -15.37 -26.57 -8.48
C THR A 130 -16.59 -26.26 -9.34
N LEU A 131 -17.69 -27.00 -9.17
CA LEU A 131 -18.94 -26.76 -9.90
C LEU A 131 -19.55 -25.40 -9.56
N PHE A 132 -19.54 -25.01 -8.29
CA PHE A 132 -20.01 -23.70 -7.86
C PHE A 132 -19.23 -22.56 -8.53
N VAL A 133 -17.90 -22.66 -8.55
CA VAL A 133 -17.04 -21.65 -9.18
C VAL A 133 -17.31 -21.58 -10.67
N GLN A 134 -17.40 -22.71 -11.37
CA GLN A 134 -17.73 -22.75 -12.80
C GLN A 134 -19.09 -22.11 -13.09
N ALA A 135 -20.11 -22.45 -12.27
CA ALA A 135 -21.43 -21.87 -12.38
C ALA A 135 -21.43 -20.36 -12.15
N SER A 136 -20.70 -19.91 -11.13
CA SER A 136 -20.53 -18.51 -10.81
C SER A 136 -19.83 -17.75 -11.93
N ASP A 137 -18.78 -18.33 -12.53
CA ASP A 137 -18.05 -17.73 -13.64
C ASP A 137 -18.94 -17.56 -14.88
N VAL A 138 -19.69 -18.59 -15.26
CA VAL A 138 -20.62 -18.52 -16.40
C VAL A 138 -21.73 -17.48 -16.14
N ALA A 139 -22.28 -17.45 -14.93
CA ALA A 139 -23.30 -16.47 -14.57
C ALA A 139 -22.74 -15.04 -14.60
N HIS A 140 -21.53 -14.85 -14.08
CA HIS A 140 -20.83 -13.56 -14.10
C HIS A 140 -20.54 -13.10 -15.52
N GLU A 141 -19.94 -13.96 -16.36
CA GLU A 141 -19.66 -13.64 -17.76
C GLU A 141 -20.91 -13.23 -18.53
N LYS A 142 -22.00 -14.00 -18.38
CA LYS A 142 -23.30 -13.65 -18.99
C LYS A 142 -23.80 -12.29 -18.50
N LEU A 143 -23.74 -12.03 -17.18
CA LEU A 143 -24.17 -10.75 -16.60
C LEU A 143 -23.32 -9.60 -17.13
N VAL A 144 -21.99 -9.71 -17.14
CA VAL A 144 -21.09 -8.66 -17.66
C VAL A 144 -21.33 -8.41 -19.14
N ASN A 145 -21.53 -9.45 -19.95
CA ASN A 145 -21.86 -9.31 -21.37
C ASN A 145 -23.17 -8.55 -21.60
N VAL A 146 -24.20 -8.77 -20.76
CA VAL A 146 -25.45 -8.00 -20.75
C VAL A 146 -25.18 -6.52 -20.44
N LEU A 147 -24.43 -6.28 -19.38
CA LEU A 147 -24.10 -4.91 -18.92
C LEU A 147 -23.23 -4.17 -19.92
N GLU A 148 -22.42 -4.87 -20.70
CA GLU A 148 -21.62 -4.31 -21.79
C GLU A 148 -22.34 -4.18 -23.12
N ASN A 149 -23.63 -4.57 -23.18
CA ASN A 149 -24.44 -4.55 -24.39
C ASN A 149 -23.84 -5.39 -25.53
N LYS A 150 -23.18 -6.50 -25.20
CA LYS A 150 -22.71 -7.48 -26.18
C LYS A 150 -23.88 -8.38 -26.56
N THR A 151 -24.29 -8.32 -27.81
CA THR A 151 -25.39 -9.12 -28.36
C THR A 151 -25.02 -10.60 -28.48
N GLY A 152 -25.92 -11.51 -28.09
CA GLY A 152 -25.81 -12.94 -28.44
C GLY A 152 -25.94 -13.96 -27.32
N PHE A 153 -26.15 -13.58 -26.06
CA PHE A 153 -26.17 -14.53 -24.94
C PHE A 153 -27.51 -14.58 -24.22
N GLY A 154 -28.44 -15.44 -24.70
CA GLY A 154 -29.56 -16.02 -23.92
C GLY A 154 -30.40 -15.08 -23.04
N ILE A 155 -30.56 -13.82 -23.47
CA ILE A 155 -31.30 -12.82 -22.70
C ILE A 155 -32.66 -12.67 -23.37
N SER A 156 -33.71 -12.98 -22.63
CA SER A 156 -35.05 -12.60 -23.03
C SER A 156 -35.48 -11.32 -22.34
N THR A 157 -35.78 -10.29 -23.11
CA THR A 157 -36.41 -9.06 -22.65
C THR A 157 -37.92 -9.14 -22.83
N GLY A 158 -38.54 -10.19 -22.29
CA GLY A 158 -39.99 -10.36 -22.28
C GLY A 158 -40.61 -9.59 -21.09
N ASN A 159 -41.76 -8.95 -21.30
CA ASN A 159 -42.56 -8.32 -20.25
C ASN A 159 -41.84 -7.22 -19.41
N GLY A 160 -40.83 -6.51 -19.96
CA GLY A 160 -40.13 -5.45 -19.24
C GLY A 160 -39.17 -5.93 -18.14
N VAL A 161 -38.78 -7.19 -18.18
CA VAL A 161 -37.87 -7.83 -17.21
C VAL A 161 -36.71 -8.46 -17.95
N VAL A 162 -35.50 -8.30 -17.44
CA VAL A 162 -34.28 -8.95 -17.92
C VAL A 162 -34.06 -10.23 -17.13
N THR A 163 -34.16 -11.38 -17.80
CA THR A 163 -33.93 -12.71 -17.19
C THR A 163 -32.68 -13.36 -17.76
N LEU A 164 -31.87 -13.92 -16.88
CA LEU A 164 -30.74 -14.76 -17.23
C LEU A 164 -31.18 -16.22 -17.19
N ASP A 165 -31.02 -16.92 -18.31
CA ASP A 165 -31.30 -18.34 -18.37
C ASP A 165 -30.05 -19.16 -18.05
N VAL A 166 -30.07 -19.85 -16.92
CA VAL A 166 -29.03 -20.78 -16.45
C VAL A 166 -29.49 -22.24 -16.41
N THR A 167 -30.59 -22.56 -17.12
CA THR A 167 -31.18 -23.91 -17.11
C THR A 167 -30.18 -24.97 -17.55
N ASP A 168 -29.41 -24.72 -18.60
CA ASP A 168 -28.41 -25.69 -19.10
C ASP A 168 -27.28 -25.89 -18.09
N LEU A 169 -26.91 -24.83 -17.36
CA LEU A 169 -25.91 -24.91 -16.29
C LEU A 169 -26.42 -25.74 -15.10
N LEU A 170 -27.68 -25.56 -14.69
CA LEU A 170 -28.31 -26.37 -13.63
C LEU A 170 -28.39 -27.82 -14.02
N LYS A 171 -28.70 -28.14 -15.29
CA LYS A 171 -28.67 -29.51 -15.80
C LYS A 171 -27.27 -30.13 -15.72
N GLN A 172 -26.23 -29.41 -16.18
CA GLN A 172 -24.84 -29.90 -16.10
C GLN A 172 -24.40 -30.15 -14.65
N ILE A 173 -24.78 -29.25 -13.72
CA ILE A 173 -24.46 -29.40 -12.30
C ILE A 173 -25.23 -30.65 -11.76
N GLY A 174 -26.49 -30.77 -12.07
CA GLY A 174 -27.31 -31.92 -11.64
C GLY A 174 -26.72 -33.25 -12.13
N GLU A 175 -26.37 -33.34 -13.40
CA GLU A 175 -25.70 -34.52 -13.98
C GLU A 175 -24.35 -34.81 -13.29
N ALA A 176 -23.55 -33.79 -13.05
CA ALA A 176 -22.26 -33.92 -12.36
C ALA A 176 -22.42 -34.38 -10.89
N LEU A 177 -23.56 -34.08 -10.27
CA LEU A 177 -23.92 -34.52 -8.91
C LEU A 177 -24.59 -35.90 -8.89
N GLY A 178 -24.83 -36.50 -10.07
CA GLY A 178 -25.46 -37.82 -10.19
C GLY A 178 -26.99 -37.80 -10.12
N VAL A 179 -27.61 -36.64 -10.33
CA VAL A 179 -29.07 -36.53 -10.42
C VAL A 179 -29.51 -37.15 -11.75
N PRO A 180 -30.49 -38.10 -11.74
CA PRO A 180 -30.97 -38.72 -12.96
C PRO A 180 -31.48 -37.68 -13.97
N THR A 181 -31.14 -37.84 -15.25
CA THR A 181 -31.48 -36.89 -16.33
C THR A 181 -33.03 -36.75 -16.47
N ASP A 182 -33.79 -37.78 -16.17
CA ASP A 182 -35.24 -37.71 -16.16
C ASP A 182 -35.81 -36.78 -15.09
N ALA A 183 -35.17 -36.71 -13.94
CA ALA A 183 -35.55 -35.75 -12.88
C ALA A 183 -35.20 -34.29 -13.29
N LEU A 184 -34.06 -34.10 -13.94
CA LEU A 184 -33.64 -32.79 -14.44
C LEU A 184 -34.53 -32.29 -15.59
N ASN A 185 -35.03 -33.16 -16.44
CA ASN A 185 -35.92 -32.81 -17.53
C ASN A 185 -37.37 -32.49 -17.07
N ARG A 186 -37.73 -32.89 -15.84
CA ARG A 186 -39.03 -32.54 -15.20
C ARG A 186 -39.02 -31.22 -14.47
N LEU A 187 -37.87 -30.52 -14.42
CA LEU A 187 -37.81 -29.18 -13.81
C LEU A 187 -38.72 -28.22 -14.59
N PRO A 188 -39.52 -27.39 -13.90
CA PRO A 188 -40.33 -26.37 -14.54
C PRO A 188 -39.44 -25.42 -15.37
N ALA A 189 -39.94 -24.93 -16.50
CA ALA A 189 -39.19 -24.10 -17.44
C ALA A 189 -38.68 -22.80 -16.83
N ASN A 190 -39.20 -22.37 -15.69
CA ASN A 190 -38.82 -21.16 -14.96
C ASN A 190 -37.71 -21.39 -13.92
N VAL A 191 -37.33 -22.65 -13.61
CA VAL A 191 -36.35 -22.97 -12.54
C VAL A 191 -34.96 -22.44 -12.86
N GLY A 192 -34.58 -22.28 -14.11
CA GLY A 192 -33.31 -21.71 -14.54
C GLY A 192 -33.37 -20.22 -14.90
N GLN A 193 -34.52 -19.58 -14.74
CA GLN A 193 -34.68 -18.17 -15.13
C GLN A 193 -34.52 -17.24 -13.92
N ILE A 194 -33.38 -16.57 -13.84
CA ILE A 194 -33.09 -15.61 -12.77
C ILE A 194 -33.43 -14.19 -13.27
N THR A 195 -34.39 -13.54 -12.64
CA THR A 195 -34.69 -12.15 -12.89
C THR A 195 -33.57 -11.27 -12.31
N ILE A 196 -32.85 -10.55 -13.18
CA ILE A 196 -31.72 -9.71 -12.78
C ILE A 196 -32.19 -8.30 -12.46
N MET A 197 -32.99 -7.67 -13.36
CA MET A 197 -33.45 -6.31 -13.20
C MET A 197 -34.62 -5.97 -14.14
N LYS A 198 -35.24 -4.83 -13.90
CA LYS A 198 -36.23 -4.29 -14.83
C LYS A 198 -35.55 -3.70 -16.06
N SER A 199 -36.20 -3.75 -17.21
CA SER A 199 -35.68 -3.30 -18.50
C SER A 199 -35.30 -1.81 -18.54
N ASP A 200 -36.03 -0.97 -17.78
CA ASP A 200 -35.75 0.46 -17.65
C ASP A 200 -34.45 0.75 -16.86
N GLN A 201 -34.09 -0.13 -15.91
CA GLN A 201 -32.86 -0.02 -15.14
C GLN A 201 -31.62 -0.51 -15.91
N LEU A 202 -31.82 -1.38 -16.91
CA LEU A 202 -30.71 -1.94 -17.69
C LEU A 202 -29.91 -0.86 -18.42
N SER A 203 -30.56 0.10 -19.06
CA SER A 203 -29.88 1.17 -19.79
C SER A 203 -28.98 2.01 -18.87
N SER A 204 -29.46 2.30 -17.67
CA SER A 204 -28.70 3.04 -16.65
C SER A 204 -27.51 2.22 -16.15
N ALA A 205 -27.69 0.92 -15.91
CA ALA A 205 -26.61 0.00 -15.50
C ALA A 205 -25.54 -0.14 -16.60
N GLN A 206 -25.93 -0.23 -17.87
CA GLN A 206 -25.01 -0.29 -19.01
C GLN A 206 -24.20 1.01 -19.14
N GLN A 207 -24.85 2.17 -18.96
CA GLN A 207 -24.15 3.46 -18.96
C GLN A 207 -23.14 3.53 -17.81
N ALA A 208 -23.53 3.11 -16.60
CA ALA A 208 -22.63 3.08 -15.44
C ALA A 208 -21.41 2.19 -15.68
N VAL A 209 -21.58 0.98 -16.20
CA VAL A 209 -20.49 0.06 -16.52
C VAL A 209 -19.56 0.66 -17.58
N ARG A 210 -20.11 1.25 -18.63
CA ARG A 210 -19.32 1.93 -19.67
C ARG A 210 -18.51 3.09 -19.08
N LEU A 211 -19.12 3.91 -18.22
CA LEU A 211 -18.42 4.99 -17.54
C LEU A 211 -17.31 4.46 -16.62
N ILE A 212 -17.55 3.41 -15.84
CA ILE A 212 -16.55 2.79 -14.97
C ILE A 212 -15.35 2.32 -15.80
N ARG A 213 -15.55 1.62 -16.92
CA ARG A 213 -14.46 1.17 -17.78
C ARG A 213 -13.67 2.31 -18.41
N ILE A 214 -14.33 3.36 -18.88
CA ILE A 214 -13.68 4.55 -19.43
C ILE A 214 -12.90 5.27 -18.32
N LEU A 215 -13.55 5.53 -17.18
CA LEU A 215 -12.97 6.28 -16.07
C LEU A 215 -11.81 5.52 -15.40
N SER A 216 -11.83 4.19 -15.34
CA SER A 216 -10.73 3.40 -14.73
C SER A 216 -9.38 3.67 -15.40
N VAL A 217 -9.37 3.89 -16.71
CA VAL A 217 -8.16 4.23 -17.47
C VAL A 217 -7.91 5.73 -17.51
N TRP A 218 -8.91 6.53 -17.88
CA TRP A 218 -8.72 7.96 -18.12
C TRP A 218 -8.45 8.77 -16.85
N LEU A 219 -9.07 8.40 -15.71
CA LEU A 219 -8.75 9.05 -14.43
C LEU A 219 -7.28 8.79 -14.04
N LEU A 220 -6.77 7.60 -14.27
CA LEU A 220 -5.37 7.28 -13.99
C LEU A 220 -4.43 8.15 -14.84
N VAL A 221 -4.70 8.25 -16.16
CA VAL A 221 -3.94 9.12 -17.08
C VAL A 221 -4.02 10.58 -16.61
N LEU A 222 -5.23 11.06 -16.27
CA LEU A 222 -5.44 12.42 -15.80
C LEU A 222 -4.65 12.72 -14.52
N VAL A 223 -4.59 11.78 -13.55
CA VAL A 223 -3.78 11.89 -12.34
C VAL A 223 -2.30 12.12 -12.68
N PHE A 224 -1.74 11.29 -13.57
CA PHE A 224 -0.35 11.45 -14.00
C PHE A 224 -0.10 12.79 -14.69
N VAL A 225 -1.02 13.23 -15.55
CA VAL A 225 -0.92 14.52 -16.23
C VAL A 225 -0.96 15.67 -15.23
N LEU A 226 -1.91 15.67 -14.28
CA LEU A 226 -2.04 16.74 -13.28
C LEU A 226 -0.82 16.83 -12.37
N TYR A 227 -0.32 15.70 -11.85
CA TYR A 227 0.90 15.70 -11.06
C TYR A 227 2.13 16.09 -11.89
N GLY A 228 2.21 15.65 -13.16
CA GLY A 228 3.26 16.04 -14.09
C GLY A 228 3.25 17.56 -14.34
N VAL A 229 2.10 18.15 -14.60
CA VAL A 229 1.92 19.60 -14.78
C VAL A 229 2.29 20.35 -13.49
N ALA A 230 1.87 19.88 -12.31
CA ALA A 230 2.25 20.49 -11.03
C ALA A 230 3.77 20.53 -10.84
N ILE A 231 4.47 19.42 -11.16
CA ILE A 231 5.93 19.34 -11.10
C ILE A 231 6.59 20.24 -12.16
N TYR A 232 6.03 20.27 -13.37
CA TYR A 232 6.52 21.12 -14.46
C TYR A 232 6.41 22.62 -14.11
N LEU A 233 5.26 23.03 -13.58
CA LEU A 233 5.03 24.41 -13.12
C LEU A 233 5.96 24.79 -11.95
N ALA A 234 6.45 23.86 -11.16
CA ALA A 234 7.30 24.08 -10.01
C ALA A 234 8.78 24.37 -10.35
N HIS A 235 9.07 25.06 -11.48
CA HIS A 235 10.44 25.38 -11.91
C HIS A 235 11.25 26.01 -10.76
N GLY A 236 12.46 25.49 -10.48
CA GLY A 236 13.30 25.90 -9.34
C GLY A 236 12.95 25.25 -7.98
N ARG A 237 11.77 24.60 -7.84
CA ARG A 237 11.36 23.90 -6.61
C ARG A 237 10.80 22.50 -6.87
N ARG A 238 11.06 21.94 -8.05
CA ARG A 238 10.54 20.61 -8.50
C ARG A 238 10.68 19.53 -7.43
N ARG A 239 11.82 19.46 -6.78
CA ARG A 239 12.08 18.48 -5.72
C ARG A 239 11.08 18.58 -4.55
N ARG A 240 10.79 19.79 -4.05
CA ARG A 240 9.80 19.96 -2.97
C ARG A 240 8.40 19.58 -3.44
N THR A 241 8.07 19.89 -4.70
CA THR A 241 6.77 19.53 -5.29
C THR A 241 6.65 18.01 -5.44
N VAL A 242 7.70 17.30 -5.86
CA VAL A 242 7.73 15.83 -5.88
C VAL A 242 7.49 15.25 -4.47
N ALA A 243 8.10 15.83 -3.43
CA ALA A 243 7.84 15.42 -2.05
C ALA A 243 6.36 15.64 -1.65
N TYR A 244 5.75 16.77 -2.04
CA TYR A 244 4.34 17.04 -1.77
C TYR A 244 3.41 16.07 -2.53
N VAL A 245 3.73 15.74 -3.79
CA VAL A 245 3.02 14.71 -4.55
C VAL A 245 3.17 13.35 -3.87
N GLY A 246 4.38 12.98 -3.42
CA GLY A 246 4.59 11.74 -2.68
C GLY A 246 3.76 11.70 -1.39
N TRP A 247 3.77 12.75 -0.60
CA TRP A 247 2.94 12.84 0.61
C TRP A 247 1.45 12.81 0.32
N SER A 248 1.00 13.48 -0.76
CA SER A 248 -0.43 13.43 -1.15
C SER A 248 -0.86 12.02 -1.51
N LEU A 249 -0.02 11.23 -2.21
CA LEU A 249 -0.31 9.82 -2.49
C LEU A 249 -0.36 8.98 -1.21
N VAL A 250 0.55 9.20 -0.25
CA VAL A 250 0.50 8.53 1.05
C VAL A 250 -0.81 8.82 1.76
N VAL A 251 -1.21 10.09 1.83
CA VAL A 251 -2.46 10.51 2.48
C VAL A 251 -3.68 9.88 1.78
N VAL A 252 -3.72 9.93 0.44
CA VAL A 252 -4.84 9.35 -0.34
C VAL A 252 -4.92 7.84 -0.16
N GLY A 253 -3.78 7.13 -0.21
CA GLY A 253 -3.75 5.69 0.02
C GLY A 253 -4.21 5.30 1.43
N LEU A 254 -3.77 6.05 2.45
CA LEU A 254 -4.24 5.86 3.82
C LEU A 254 -5.73 6.16 3.97
N LEU A 255 -6.24 7.24 3.34
CA LEU A 255 -7.67 7.57 3.36
C LEU A 255 -8.50 6.44 2.73
N ALA A 256 -8.05 5.85 1.62
CA ALA A 256 -8.73 4.70 1.01
C ALA A 256 -8.75 3.48 1.95
N LEU A 257 -7.65 3.19 2.66
CA LEU A 257 -7.57 2.09 3.63
C LEU A 257 -8.45 2.35 4.86
N ILE A 258 -8.47 3.58 5.37
CA ILE A 258 -9.33 3.99 6.49
C ILE A 258 -10.79 3.91 6.08
N ALA A 259 -11.15 4.43 4.90
CA ALA A 259 -12.52 4.36 4.38
C ALA A 259 -12.99 2.91 4.23
N LYS A 260 -12.14 2.01 3.66
CA LYS A 260 -12.43 0.56 3.62
C LYS A 260 -12.77 0.01 5.00
N ARG A 261 -11.99 0.35 6.03
CA ARG A 261 -12.20 -0.14 7.40
C ARG A 261 -13.47 0.42 8.03
N LEU A 262 -13.69 1.73 7.90
CA LEU A 262 -14.86 2.39 8.48
C LEU A 262 -16.16 1.92 7.83
N ILE A 263 -16.19 1.83 6.49
CA ILE A 263 -17.35 1.35 5.74
C ILE A 263 -17.61 -0.12 6.10
N GLY A 264 -16.57 -0.96 6.16
CA GLY A 264 -16.69 -2.35 6.57
C GLY A 264 -17.29 -2.50 7.96
N ASN A 265 -16.77 -1.77 8.92
CA ASN A 265 -17.29 -1.79 10.29
C ASN A 265 -18.78 -1.33 10.34
N TYR A 266 -19.11 -0.25 9.61
CA TYR A 266 -20.50 0.24 9.55
C TYR A 266 -21.44 -0.79 8.91
N VAL A 267 -21.07 -1.38 7.78
CA VAL A 267 -21.87 -2.41 7.09
C VAL A 267 -22.09 -3.60 8.01
N LEU A 268 -21.04 -4.11 8.63
CA LEU A 268 -21.11 -5.30 9.50
C LEU A 268 -21.88 -5.04 10.79
N SER A 269 -21.81 -3.83 11.36
CA SER A 269 -22.49 -3.53 12.62
C SER A 269 -23.94 -3.08 12.45
N SER A 270 -24.27 -2.45 11.30
CA SER A 270 -25.58 -1.78 11.13
C SER A 270 -26.51 -2.49 10.13
N LEU A 271 -25.95 -3.26 9.18
CA LEU A 271 -26.72 -3.89 8.09
C LEU A 271 -26.76 -5.43 8.19
N VAL A 272 -25.85 -6.02 8.98
CA VAL A 272 -25.78 -7.48 9.12
C VAL A 272 -26.19 -7.89 10.52
N SER A 273 -27.08 -8.88 10.62
CA SER A 273 -27.48 -9.46 11.91
C SER A 273 -26.30 -10.17 12.57
N ASP A 274 -26.31 -10.25 13.90
CA ASP A 274 -25.21 -10.84 14.68
C ASP A 274 -24.84 -12.27 14.23
N THR A 275 -25.86 -13.07 13.85
CA THR A 275 -25.71 -14.45 13.36
C THR A 275 -24.85 -14.55 12.10
N TYR A 276 -24.94 -13.59 11.20
CA TYR A 276 -24.24 -13.62 9.90
C TYR A 276 -23.01 -12.66 9.87
N ARG A 277 -22.64 -12.06 11.01
CA ARG A 277 -21.54 -11.08 11.06
C ARG A 277 -20.19 -11.68 10.69
N GLU A 278 -19.87 -12.87 11.18
CA GLU A 278 -18.62 -13.55 10.87
C GLU A 278 -18.48 -13.89 9.38
N PRO A 279 -19.42 -14.62 8.75
CA PRO A 279 -19.34 -14.88 7.30
C PRO A 279 -19.36 -13.62 6.46
N ALA A 280 -20.14 -12.60 6.84
CA ALA A 280 -20.18 -11.32 6.14
C ALA A 280 -18.82 -10.57 6.23
N GLN A 281 -18.11 -10.66 7.36
CA GLN A 281 -16.77 -10.11 7.52
C GLN A 281 -15.79 -10.79 6.56
N HIS A 282 -15.83 -12.12 6.42
CA HIS A 282 -14.98 -12.84 5.47
C HIS A 282 -15.27 -12.45 4.03
N VAL A 283 -16.55 -12.38 3.65
CA VAL A 283 -16.96 -11.90 2.31
C VAL A 283 -16.50 -10.46 2.07
N TRP A 284 -16.63 -9.57 3.06
CA TRP A 284 -16.14 -8.19 2.97
C TRP A 284 -14.62 -8.13 2.75
N LEU A 285 -13.84 -8.92 3.49
CA LEU A 285 -12.39 -8.97 3.35
C LEU A 285 -11.97 -9.46 1.95
N ILE A 286 -12.63 -10.51 1.43
CA ILE A 286 -12.40 -11.04 0.08
C ILE A 286 -12.79 -10.00 -0.98
N GLY A 287 -13.99 -9.43 -0.90
CA GLY A 287 -14.50 -8.46 -1.86
C GLY A 287 -13.73 -7.13 -1.90
N THR A 288 -13.05 -6.76 -0.80
CA THR A 288 -12.25 -5.54 -0.72
C THR A 288 -10.75 -5.78 -0.70
N ALA A 289 -10.28 -7.01 -1.00
CA ALA A 289 -8.86 -7.35 -1.02
C ALA A 289 -8.10 -6.53 -2.07
N ILE A 290 -8.67 -6.38 -3.27
CA ILE A 290 -8.09 -5.56 -4.36
C ILE A 290 -8.00 -4.09 -3.95
N LEU A 291 -9.05 -3.52 -3.31
CA LEU A 291 -9.02 -2.15 -2.79
C LEU A 291 -7.88 -1.97 -1.79
N GLY A 292 -7.71 -2.92 -0.87
CA GLY A 292 -6.61 -2.94 0.09
C GLY A 292 -5.24 -2.95 -0.60
N SER A 293 -5.05 -3.79 -1.61
CA SER A 293 -3.79 -3.89 -2.36
C SER A 293 -3.47 -2.60 -3.13
N ILE A 294 -4.47 -1.97 -3.77
CA ILE A 294 -4.30 -0.68 -4.47
C ILE A 294 -3.95 0.43 -3.46
N GLY A 295 -4.64 0.48 -2.31
CA GLY A 295 -4.38 1.45 -1.25
C GLY A 295 -2.93 1.35 -0.73
N TRP A 296 -2.48 0.16 -0.39
CA TRP A 296 -1.10 -0.08 0.06
C TRP A 296 -0.06 0.23 -1.04
N ALA A 297 -0.32 -0.15 -2.29
CA ALA A 297 0.56 0.19 -3.41
C ALA A 297 0.68 1.71 -3.57
N THR A 298 -0.42 2.45 -3.44
CA THR A 298 -0.43 3.92 -3.51
C THR A 298 0.40 4.53 -2.39
N VAL A 299 0.30 4.03 -1.15
CA VAL A 299 1.14 4.45 -0.01
C VAL A 299 2.62 4.17 -0.31
N MET A 300 2.95 2.98 -0.76
CA MET A 300 4.33 2.61 -1.11
C MET A 300 4.93 3.51 -2.19
N TYR A 301 4.21 3.75 -3.29
CA TYR A 301 4.68 4.65 -4.34
C TYR A 301 4.84 6.09 -3.84
N GLY A 302 3.92 6.55 -3.00
CA GLY A 302 4.04 7.85 -2.33
C GLY A 302 5.31 7.95 -1.47
N LEU A 303 5.59 6.94 -0.64
CA LEU A 303 6.80 6.88 0.20
C LEU A 303 8.08 6.83 -0.65
N ILE A 304 8.09 6.06 -1.74
CA ILE A 304 9.23 6.01 -2.67
C ILE A 304 9.52 7.39 -3.26
N LEU A 305 8.47 8.13 -3.68
CA LEU A 305 8.63 9.50 -4.18
C LEU A 305 9.14 10.47 -3.11
N VAL A 306 8.65 10.36 -1.87
CA VAL A 306 9.14 11.16 -0.74
C VAL A 306 10.62 10.85 -0.47
N LEU A 307 10.99 9.58 -0.40
CA LEU A 307 12.37 9.14 -0.20
C LEU A 307 13.28 9.61 -1.33
N ALA A 308 12.86 9.48 -2.59
CA ALA A 308 13.60 9.97 -3.74
C ALA A 308 13.83 11.50 -3.67
N ALA A 309 12.78 12.26 -3.31
CA ALA A 309 12.87 13.70 -3.12
C ALA A 309 13.75 14.08 -1.93
N MET A 310 13.78 13.29 -0.86
CA MET A 310 14.67 13.49 0.29
C MET A 310 16.11 13.17 -0.06
N LEU A 311 16.38 12.07 -0.76
CA LEU A 311 17.72 11.68 -1.22
C LEU A 311 18.32 12.70 -2.20
N ALA A 312 17.50 13.29 -3.06
CA ALA A 312 17.92 14.41 -3.92
C ALA A 312 18.13 15.74 -3.14
N GLY A 313 17.95 15.74 -1.80
CA GLY A 313 17.97 16.92 -0.95
C GLY A 313 19.34 17.33 -0.40
N PRO A 314 19.46 18.57 0.16
CA PRO A 314 20.66 19.03 0.87
C PRO A 314 20.70 18.51 2.31
N TRP A 315 19.95 17.47 2.67
CA TRP A 315 19.96 16.91 4.01
C TRP A 315 21.29 16.19 4.27
N ARG A 316 21.87 16.36 5.46
CA ARG A 316 23.21 15.84 5.80
C ARG A 316 23.36 14.36 5.50
N ALA A 317 22.37 13.53 5.84
CA ALA A 317 22.39 12.10 5.56
C ALA A 317 22.33 11.78 4.05
N ALA A 318 21.52 12.53 3.27
CA ALA A 318 21.44 12.35 1.83
C ALA A 318 22.74 12.77 1.12
N VAL A 319 23.36 13.87 1.58
CA VAL A 319 24.68 14.32 1.08
C VAL A 319 25.76 13.32 1.45
N ALA A 320 25.76 12.80 2.69
CA ALA A 320 26.71 11.78 3.13
C ALA A 320 26.57 10.48 2.30
N LEU A 321 25.32 10.03 2.06
CA LEU A 321 25.05 8.86 1.23
C LEU A 321 25.50 9.07 -0.22
N ARG A 322 25.16 10.24 -0.83
CA ARG A 322 25.62 10.57 -2.19
C ARG A 322 27.13 10.67 -2.28
N ARG A 323 27.81 11.24 -1.26
CA ARG A 323 29.28 11.28 -1.19
C ARG A 323 29.89 9.86 -1.12
N ALA A 324 29.27 8.95 -0.34
CA ALA A 324 29.72 7.56 -0.24
C ALA A 324 29.54 6.78 -1.56
N ILE A 325 28.47 7.07 -2.30
CA ILE A 325 28.14 6.37 -3.55
C ILE A 325 28.79 7.05 -4.78
N ALA A 326 29.16 8.34 -4.67
CA ALA A 326 29.73 9.13 -5.76
C ALA A 326 30.94 8.45 -6.45
N PRO A 327 31.93 7.88 -5.75
CA PRO A 327 33.06 7.25 -6.40
C PRO A 327 32.63 6.06 -7.26
N VAL A 328 31.67 5.26 -6.81
CA VAL A 328 31.14 4.11 -7.55
C VAL A 328 30.35 4.57 -8.79
N ILE A 329 29.48 5.56 -8.65
CA ILE A 329 28.64 6.08 -9.74
C ILE A 329 29.48 6.82 -10.81
N ASN A 330 30.51 7.56 -10.38
CA ASN A 330 31.30 8.39 -11.28
C ASN A 330 32.42 7.60 -11.97
N GLN A 331 33.11 6.68 -11.27
CA GLN A 331 34.25 5.93 -11.82
C GLN A 331 33.87 4.57 -12.42
N ARG A 332 32.94 3.85 -11.77
CA ARG A 332 32.56 2.49 -12.16
C ARG A 332 31.05 2.42 -12.43
N GLN A 333 30.65 3.11 -13.49
CA GLN A 333 29.25 3.19 -13.93
C GLN A 333 28.59 1.81 -14.05
N GLU A 334 29.35 0.80 -14.48
CA GLU A 334 28.91 -0.58 -14.67
C GLU A 334 28.34 -1.18 -13.37
N TYR A 335 29.01 -0.98 -12.23
CA TYR A 335 28.53 -1.49 -10.95
C TYR A 335 27.26 -0.78 -10.46
N ALA A 336 27.12 0.52 -10.75
CA ALA A 336 25.91 1.25 -10.40
C ALA A 336 24.71 0.75 -11.21
N TRP A 337 24.87 0.55 -12.51
CA TRP A 337 23.84 -0.03 -13.37
C TRP A 337 23.56 -1.50 -13.01
N GLY A 338 24.61 -2.28 -12.70
CA GLY A 338 24.48 -3.67 -12.26
C GLY A 338 23.70 -3.79 -10.95
N ALA A 339 23.98 -2.94 -9.95
CA ALA A 339 23.26 -2.92 -8.68
C ALA A 339 21.77 -2.56 -8.86
N VAL A 340 21.48 -1.56 -9.70
CA VAL A 340 20.09 -1.16 -9.98
C VAL A 340 19.37 -2.24 -10.78
N ALA A 341 20.03 -2.85 -11.75
CA ALA A 341 19.47 -3.98 -12.51
C ALA A 341 19.16 -5.18 -11.59
N LEU A 342 20.05 -5.47 -10.63
CA LEU A 342 19.84 -6.54 -9.64
C LEU A 342 18.65 -6.22 -8.73
N VAL A 343 18.58 -5.01 -8.18
CA VAL A 343 17.45 -4.58 -7.35
C VAL A 343 16.15 -4.62 -8.14
N TYR A 344 16.18 -4.17 -9.40
CA TYR A 344 15.02 -4.22 -10.28
C TYR A 344 14.58 -5.66 -10.56
N LEU A 345 15.53 -6.55 -10.86
CA LEU A 345 15.25 -7.98 -11.07
C LEU A 345 14.62 -8.60 -9.81
N LEU A 346 15.17 -8.32 -8.63
CA LEU A 346 14.61 -8.80 -7.36
C LEU A 346 13.19 -8.26 -7.11
N LEU A 347 12.92 -7.00 -7.46
CA LEU A 347 11.58 -6.41 -7.36
C LEU A 347 10.60 -7.08 -8.33
N VAL A 348 11.03 -7.40 -9.55
CA VAL A 348 10.20 -8.12 -10.55
C VAL A 348 9.92 -9.55 -10.09
N LEU A 349 10.94 -10.25 -9.58
CA LEU A 349 10.79 -11.63 -9.06
C LEU A 349 9.87 -11.68 -7.83
N TRP A 350 10.00 -10.72 -6.92
CA TRP A 350 9.15 -10.64 -5.74
C TRP A 350 7.71 -10.22 -6.09
N GLY A 351 7.53 -9.39 -7.12
CA GLY A 351 6.22 -8.97 -7.62
C GLY A 351 5.28 -8.34 -6.57
N PRO A 352 5.75 -7.41 -5.71
CA PRO A 352 4.95 -6.89 -4.59
C PRO A 352 3.70 -6.14 -5.04
N THR A 353 3.65 -5.71 -6.29
CA THR A 353 2.50 -5.00 -6.88
C THR A 353 2.08 -5.64 -8.19
N HIS A 354 0.78 -5.54 -8.51
CA HIS A 354 0.26 -6.05 -9.78
C HIS A 354 0.96 -5.43 -11.01
N ALA A 355 1.41 -4.18 -10.90
CA ALA A 355 2.18 -3.52 -11.95
C ALA A 355 3.47 -4.26 -12.31
N LEU A 356 4.15 -4.87 -11.32
CA LEU A 356 5.36 -5.68 -11.56
C LEU A 356 5.07 -7.09 -12.12
N ARG A 357 3.81 -7.46 -12.26
CA ARG A 357 3.35 -8.70 -12.91
C ARG A 357 2.86 -8.49 -14.34
N THR A 358 2.75 -7.24 -14.77
CA THR A 358 2.35 -6.86 -16.13
C THR A 358 3.56 -6.36 -16.90
N TRP A 359 3.70 -6.76 -18.16
CA TRP A 359 4.84 -6.36 -18.98
C TRP A 359 4.98 -4.83 -19.15
N TRP A 360 3.84 -4.12 -19.28
CA TRP A 360 3.83 -2.66 -19.32
C TRP A 360 4.32 -2.02 -18.01
N GLY A 361 3.87 -2.54 -16.88
CA GLY A 361 4.29 -2.05 -15.58
C GLY A 361 5.76 -2.31 -15.31
N ILE A 362 6.28 -3.47 -15.71
CA ILE A 362 7.71 -3.80 -15.69
C ILE A 362 8.48 -2.75 -16.50
N LEU A 363 8.07 -2.49 -17.75
CA LEU A 363 8.74 -1.54 -18.63
C LEU A 363 8.74 -0.11 -18.03
N VAL A 364 7.59 0.38 -17.56
CA VAL A 364 7.45 1.73 -16.96
C VAL A 364 8.32 1.88 -15.72
N ILE A 365 8.30 0.90 -14.81
CA ILE A 365 9.13 0.94 -13.59
C ILE A 365 10.61 0.89 -13.93
N GLY A 366 10.99 0.08 -14.91
CA GLY A 366 12.38 0.02 -15.42
C GLY A 366 12.85 1.37 -15.96
N ILE A 367 12.03 2.04 -16.79
CA ILE A 367 12.34 3.37 -17.33
C ILE A 367 12.47 4.40 -16.20
N LEU A 368 11.55 4.37 -15.21
CA LEU A 368 11.61 5.29 -14.07
C LEU A 368 12.86 5.09 -13.21
N LEU A 369 13.26 3.84 -12.96
CA LEU A 369 14.50 3.52 -12.25
C LEU A 369 15.72 3.99 -13.05
N ALA A 370 15.76 3.72 -14.35
CA ALA A 370 16.85 4.16 -15.22
C ALA A 370 16.97 5.70 -15.26
N ALA A 371 15.84 6.40 -15.37
CA ALA A 371 15.80 7.86 -15.28
C ALA A 371 16.27 8.37 -13.91
N GLY A 372 15.89 7.70 -12.82
CA GLY A 372 16.33 8.02 -11.46
C GLY A 372 17.85 7.91 -11.31
N VAL A 373 18.46 6.83 -11.81
CA VAL A 373 19.92 6.64 -11.81
C VAL A 373 20.62 7.69 -12.65
N TYR A 374 20.10 7.99 -13.83
CA TYR A 374 20.65 9.03 -14.70
C TYR A 374 20.64 10.41 -14.03
N LEU A 375 19.54 10.79 -13.42
CA LEU A 375 19.40 12.06 -12.69
C LEU A 375 20.33 12.12 -11.47
N LEU A 376 20.41 11.01 -10.70
CA LEU A 376 21.31 10.91 -9.55
C LEU A 376 22.77 11.08 -9.98
N ARG A 377 23.17 10.40 -11.06
CA ARG A 377 24.51 10.56 -11.63
C ARG A 377 24.80 12.01 -12.05
N LYS A 378 23.86 12.63 -12.79
CA LYS A 378 24.01 14.04 -13.17
C LYS A 378 24.20 14.95 -11.96
N GLN A 379 23.49 14.68 -10.87
CA GLN A 379 23.60 15.44 -9.64
C GLN A 379 24.93 15.18 -8.92
N THR A 380 25.38 13.93 -8.82
CA THR A 380 26.66 13.57 -8.16
C THR A 380 27.85 14.11 -8.92
N LEU A 381 27.83 14.15 -10.25
CA LEU A 381 28.89 14.77 -11.06
C LEU A 381 28.99 16.28 -10.84
N VAL A 382 27.87 16.96 -10.60
CA VAL A 382 27.86 18.41 -10.31
C VAL A 382 28.28 18.70 -8.86
N GLU A 383 27.82 17.87 -7.90
CA GLU A 383 28.11 18.09 -6.47
C GLU A 383 29.50 17.60 -6.05
N PHE A 384 30.02 16.56 -6.71
CA PHE A 384 31.30 15.92 -6.36
C PHE A 384 32.13 15.61 -7.63
N PRO A 385 32.58 16.62 -8.37
CA PRO A 385 33.33 16.42 -9.64
C PRO A 385 34.63 15.64 -9.45
N ASN A 386 35.28 15.77 -8.29
CA ASN A 386 36.55 15.10 -7.96
C ASN A 386 36.38 13.82 -7.13
N ALA A 387 35.15 13.35 -6.91
CA ALA A 387 34.93 12.12 -6.14
C ALA A 387 35.54 10.92 -6.89
N GLY A 388 36.61 10.38 -6.35
CA GLY A 388 37.35 9.25 -6.87
C GLY A 388 38.65 9.59 -7.59
N LEU A 389 39.04 10.86 -7.74
CA LEU A 389 40.35 11.27 -8.24
C LEU A 389 41.38 11.39 -7.10
N GLU A 390 40.91 11.46 -5.84
CA GLU A 390 41.82 11.40 -4.69
C GLU A 390 42.23 9.94 -4.47
N PRO A 391 43.56 9.68 -4.31
CA PRO A 391 44.03 8.36 -3.90
C PRO A 391 43.30 7.98 -2.60
N HIS A 392 42.80 6.78 -2.51
CA HIS A 392 42.28 6.20 -1.27
C HIS A 392 43.42 6.09 -0.26
N GLU A 393 43.84 7.20 0.33
CA GLU A 393 44.49 7.13 1.63
C GLU A 393 43.45 6.55 2.58
N HIS A 394 43.80 5.40 3.15
CA HIS A 394 42.96 4.64 4.06
C HIS A 394 42.62 5.47 5.31
N HIS A 395 41.64 6.37 5.22
CA HIS A 395 41.12 7.17 6.35
C HIS A 395 40.56 6.33 7.49
N LEU A 396 40.36 5.02 7.29
CA LEU A 396 40.11 4.07 8.38
C LEU A 396 41.36 3.92 9.28
N GLY A 397 42.55 3.81 8.69
CA GLY A 397 43.81 3.78 9.44
C GLY A 397 44.08 5.10 10.16
N ALA A 398 43.86 6.24 9.47
CA ALA A 398 44.02 7.59 10.06
C ALA A 398 42.97 7.90 11.14
N ARG A 399 41.73 7.38 11.03
CA ARG A 399 40.74 7.51 12.10
C ARG A 399 41.00 6.57 13.26
N MET A 400 41.51 5.37 13.01
CA MET A 400 41.92 4.45 14.07
C MET A 400 43.21 4.95 14.75
N SER A 401 44.18 5.49 14.01
CA SER A 401 45.37 6.11 14.59
C SER A 401 45.05 7.41 15.35
N ALA A 402 44.15 8.24 14.85
CA ALA A 402 43.68 9.45 15.58
C ALA A 402 42.80 9.08 16.80
N ALA A 403 42.06 7.96 16.77
CA ALA A 403 41.41 7.42 17.96
C ALA A 403 42.37 6.75 18.93
N ALA A 404 43.40 6.04 18.42
CA ALA A 404 44.47 5.47 19.23
C ALA A 404 45.32 6.58 19.86
N HIS A 405 45.69 7.63 19.11
CA HIS A 405 46.38 8.82 19.66
C HIS A 405 45.54 9.58 20.71
N LYS A 406 44.20 9.64 20.55
CA LYS A 406 43.35 10.24 21.61
C LYS A 406 43.24 9.34 22.86
N VAL A 407 43.38 8.04 22.71
CA VAL A 407 43.42 7.11 23.87
C VAL A 407 44.80 7.11 24.52
N THR A 408 45.90 7.16 23.76
CA THR A 408 47.26 7.30 24.27
C THR A 408 47.50 8.70 24.85
N ASP A 409 46.98 9.78 24.23
CA ASP A 409 47.07 11.14 24.84
C ASP A 409 46.25 11.25 26.14
N ARG A 410 45.19 10.46 26.30
CA ARG A 410 44.46 10.37 27.58
C ARG A 410 45.22 9.53 28.63
N ALA A 411 45.92 8.52 28.22
CA ALA A 411 46.71 7.67 29.11
C ALA A 411 47.99 8.44 29.55
N HIS A 412 48.61 9.20 28.64
CA HIS A 412 49.79 10.02 28.97
C HIS A 412 49.47 11.40 29.63
N ARG A 413 48.18 11.80 29.70
CA ARG A 413 47.80 12.97 30.52
C ARG A 413 47.75 12.69 32.01
N HIS A 414 47.94 11.45 32.45
CA HIS A 414 48.10 11.15 33.87
C HIS A 414 49.56 11.03 34.36
N GLU A 415 50.54 11.22 33.46
CA GLU A 415 51.96 11.10 33.83
C GLU A 415 52.91 12.14 33.15
N ALA A 416 52.40 13.34 32.82
CA ALA A 416 53.30 14.42 32.47
C ALA A 416 53.52 15.30 33.72
N PRO A 417 54.76 15.56 34.09
CA PRO A 417 55.06 16.55 35.13
C PRO A 417 54.54 17.92 34.64
N ALA A 418 53.78 18.60 35.49
CA ALA A 418 53.26 19.92 35.19
C ALA A 418 54.38 20.85 34.73
N ALA A 419 54.29 21.39 33.53
CA ALA A 419 55.11 22.51 33.12
C ALA A 419 54.93 23.62 34.16
N PRO A 420 56.03 24.32 34.59
CA PRO A 420 55.92 25.36 35.60
C PRO A 420 54.94 26.40 35.09
N ALA A 421 53.91 26.67 35.88
CA ALA A 421 52.99 27.76 35.64
C ALA A 421 53.81 29.06 35.63
N PRO A 422 53.50 30.09 34.79
CA PRO A 422 54.19 31.36 34.83
C PRO A 422 54.11 31.86 36.26
N ALA A 423 55.30 32.26 36.79
CA ALA A 423 55.45 32.71 38.16
C ALA A 423 54.47 33.87 38.40
N ARG A 424 53.52 33.64 39.27
CA ARG A 424 52.59 34.67 39.73
C ARG A 424 53.42 35.72 40.46
N SER A 425 53.09 37.01 40.32
CA SER A 425 53.71 38.03 41.14
C SER A 425 53.35 37.76 42.61
N THR A 426 54.26 38.07 43.51
CA THR A 426 54.08 37.89 44.98
C THR A 426 52.72 38.47 45.45
N ALA A 427 52.27 39.57 44.82
CA ALA A 427 50.97 40.19 45.10
C ALA A 427 49.77 39.34 44.65
N GLU A 428 49.85 38.69 43.49
CA GLU A 428 48.78 37.78 42.99
C GLU A 428 48.70 36.51 43.80
N GLU A 429 49.80 36.02 44.32
CA GLU A 429 49.88 34.83 45.14
C GLU A 429 49.27 35.05 46.53
N ILE A 430 49.50 36.23 47.12
CA ILE A 430 48.89 36.63 48.39
C ILE A 430 47.37 36.88 48.18
N ALA A 431 46.97 37.49 47.10
CA ALA A 431 45.54 37.68 46.78
C ALA A 431 44.81 36.33 46.59
N TRP A 432 45.43 35.35 45.97
CA TRP A 432 44.90 34.00 45.82
C TRP A 432 44.79 33.24 47.16
N LEU A 433 45.78 33.39 48.05
CA LEU A 433 45.74 32.82 49.40
C LEU A 433 44.62 33.45 50.25
N LEU A 434 44.32 34.74 50.06
CA LEU A 434 43.24 35.44 50.72
C LEU A 434 41.88 34.93 50.25
N ASP A 435 41.69 34.69 48.94
CA ASP A 435 40.46 34.14 48.36
C ASP A 435 40.21 32.68 48.85
N LEU A 436 41.27 31.91 49.04
CA LEU A 436 41.17 30.56 49.61
C LEU A 436 40.76 30.60 51.10
N LYS A 437 41.23 31.57 51.84
CA LYS A 437 40.84 31.79 53.24
C LYS A 437 39.37 32.21 53.34
N GLU A 438 38.92 33.18 52.52
CA GLU A 438 37.52 33.63 52.49
C GLU A 438 36.56 32.51 52.11
N LYS A 439 36.97 31.60 51.21
CA LYS A 439 36.19 30.42 50.84
C LYS A 439 36.26 29.25 51.84
N GLY A 440 36.96 29.43 52.96
CA GLY A 440 37.12 28.43 54.00
C GLY A 440 37.92 27.21 53.61
N ALA A 441 38.73 27.31 52.55
CA ALA A 441 39.56 26.23 52.03
C ALA A 441 40.90 26.10 52.78
N ILE A 442 41.35 27.14 53.49
CA ILE A 442 42.50 27.13 54.36
C ILE A 442 42.15 27.88 55.67
N THR A 443 42.79 27.45 56.77
CA THR A 443 42.63 28.05 58.11
C THR A 443 43.48 29.32 58.23
N GLU A 444 43.24 30.14 59.25
CA GLU A 444 43.99 31.34 59.56
C GLU A 444 45.48 31.04 59.73
N ASP A 445 45.79 29.99 60.47
CA ASP A 445 47.19 29.55 60.75
C ASP A 445 47.92 29.09 59.45
N GLU A 446 47.22 28.42 58.58
CA GLU A 446 47.76 27.96 57.28
C GLU A 446 47.96 29.17 56.30
N PHE A 447 47.08 30.13 56.33
CA PHE A 447 47.22 31.39 55.59
C PHE A 447 48.43 32.19 56.04
N GLU A 448 48.67 32.39 57.35
CA GLU A 448 49.81 33.13 57.89
C GLU A 448 51.16 32.39 57.65
N GLN A 449 51.16 31.06 57.64
CA GLN A 449 52.34 30.26 57.26
C GLN A 449 52.67 30.41 55.78
N ALA A 450 51.67 30.27 54.93
CA ALA A 450 51.81 30.39 53.47
C ALA A 450 52.26 31.81 53.05
N LYS A 451 51.69 32.84 53.67
CA LYS A 451 52.05 34.23 53.46
C LYS A 451 53.51 34.51 53.82
N LYS A 452 53.98 33.97 54.95
CA LYS A 452 55.38 34.07 55.32
C LYS A 452 56.35 33.45 54.32
N HIS A 453 55.90 32.37 53.70
CA HIS A 453 56.72 31.62 52.70
C HIS A 453 56.75 32.36 51.35
N VAL A 454 55.71 33.10 50.99
CA VAL A 454 55.63 33.91 49.76
C VAL A 454 56.40 35.20 49.90
N LEU A 455 56.59 35.72 51.11
CA LEU A 455 57.29 36.96 51.42
C LEU A 455 58.77 36.75 51.77
N ALA A 456 59.24 35.54 52.00
CA ALA A 456 60.62 35.18 52.28
C ALA A 456 61.39 34.90 50.98
#